data_4f1397f8420cdfbc49c6e210a5e309dc
#
_entry.id   4f1397f8420cdfbc49c6e210a5e309dc
#
_cell.length_a   1.000
_cell.length_b   1.000
_cell.length_c   1.000
_cell.angle_alpha   90.00
_cell.angle_beta   90.00
_cell.angle_gamma   90.00
#
_symmetry.space_group_name_H-M   'P 1'
#
loop_
_entity.id
_entity.type
_entity.pdbx_description
1 polymer ?
#
loop_
_entity_poly.entity_id
_entity_poly.type
_entity_poly.pdbx_seq_one_letter_code
_entity_poly.pdbx_strand_id
1 'polypeptide(L)'
;MIFLLIGILLYLAVVSDIIQTTLSMQGGGWITTRLAHYLWNGFLLLAGRDGNKKFLSHCGYILLGIILITWVVLLWGSFSLMLLSVTDSVVNAQTKLPADIWNKFYFAGFNIATLGLGDYVPGNDWWKF
;
A
#
# COMPACT_ATOMS: atom_id res chain seq x y z
N MET A 1 11.76 -12.54 -12.21
CA MET A 1 10.49 -13.29 -12.36
C MET A 1 9.76 -13.50 -11.02
N ILE A 2 10.42 -14.03 -9.98
CA ILE A 2 9.76 -14.29 -8.66
C ILE A 2 9.20 -13.00 -8.04
N PHE A 3 9.98 -11.93 -7.99
CA PHE A 3 9.53 -10.63 -7.45
C PHE A 3 8.32 -10.05 -8.20
N LEU A 4 8.24 -10.25 -9.51
CA LEU A 4 7.10 -9.82 -10.32
C LEU A 4 5.83 -10.60 -9.92
N LEU A 5 5.91 -11.92 -9.81
CA LEU A 5 4.77 -12.75 -9.40
C LEU A 5 4.29 -12.41 -7.99
N ILE A 6 5.23 -12.24 -7.05
CA ILE A 6 4.89 -11.84 -5.67
C ILE A 6 4.25 -10.45 -5.66
N GLY A 7 4.80 -9.49 -6.42
CA GLY A 7 4.25 -8.14 -6.53
C GLY A 7 2.82 -8.14 -7.08
N ILE A 8 2.56 -8.90 -8.17
CA ILE A 8 1.22 -9.02 -8.75
C ILE A 8 0.25 -9.68 -7.77
N LEU A 9 0.63 -10.78 -7.14
CA LEU A 9 -0.24 -11.47 -6.17
C LEU A 9 -0.58 -10.56 -4.98
N LEU A 10 0.41 -9.84 -4.45
CA LEU A 10 0.22 -8.89 -3.36
C LEU A 10 -0.70 -7.75 -3.80
N TYR A 11 -0.49 -7.18 -4.99
CA TYR A 11 -1.32 -6.14 -5.56
C TYR A 11 -2.79 -6.58 -5.67
N LEU A 12 -3.04 -7.75 -6.27
CA LEU A 12 -4.38 -8.31 -6.42
C LEU A 12 -5.04 -8.58 -5.06
N ALA A 13 -4.27 -9.08 -4.08
CA ALA A 13 -4.77 -9.31 -2.73
C ALA A 13 -5.21 -8.00 -2.06
N VAL A 14 -4.41 -6.94 -2.16
CA VAL A 14 -4.73 -5.63 -1.58
C VAL A 14 -5.93 -4.99 -2.29
N VAL A 15 -5.98 -5.01 -3.61
CA VAL A 15 -7.12 -4.48 -4.39
C VAL A 15 -8.40 -5.23 -4.04
N SER A 16 -8.33 -6.57 -3.93
CA SER A 16 -9.47 -7.39 -3.50
C SER A 16 -9.94 -7.02 -2.09
N ASP A 17 -9.00 -6.78 -1.15
CA ASP A 17 -9.31 -6.36 0.22
C ASP A 17 -9.99 -4.98 0.26
N ILE A 18 -9.50 -4.02 -0.53
CA ILE A 18 -10.11 -2.69 -0.68
C ILE A 18 -11.53 -2.81 -1.21
N ILE A 19 -11.73 -3.56 -2.31
CA ILE A 19 -13.04 -3.75 -2.92
C ILE A 19 -14.01 -4.41 -1.93
N GLN A 20 -13.59 -5.48 -1.25
CA GLN A 20 -14.42 -6.14 -0.25
C GLN A 20 -14.77 -5.22 0.91
N THR A 21 -13.80 -4.45 1.41
CA THR A 21 -14.02 -3.54 2.53
C THR A 21 -14.95 -2.38 2.18
N THR A 22 -14.86 -1.88 0.95
CA THR A 22 -15.67 -0.72 0.51
C THR A 22 -17.06 -1.09 0.01
N LEU A 23 -17.22 -2.26 -0.60
CA LEU A 23 -18.49 -2.68 -1.21
C LEU A 23 -19.27 -3.69 -0.37
N SER A 24 -18.65 -4.38 0.58
CA SER A 24 -19.34 -5.37 1.41
C SER A 24 -20.08 -4.73 2.58
N MET A 25 -21.36 -4.99 2.69
CA MET A 25 -22.17 -4.61 3.86
C MET A 25 -21.91 -5.49 5.08
N GLN A 26 -21.25 -6.63 4.93
CA GLN A 26 -21.10 -7.66 5.98
C GLN A 26 -19.73 -7.71 6.65
N GLY A 27 -18.79 -6.82 6.29
CA GLY A 27 -17.48 -6.76 6.90
C GLY A 27 -16.37 -6.41 5.91
N GLY A 28 -15.18 -6.11 6.42
CA GLY A 28 -14.00 -5.79 5.63
C GLY A 28 -13.35 -7.02 4.98
N GLY A 29 -12.42 -6.78 4.06
CA GLY A 29 -11.57 -7.80 3.48
C GLY A 29 -10.73 -8.50 4.56
N TRP A 30 -10.08 -9.60 4.20
CA TRP A 30 -9.37 -10.43 5.17
C TRP A 30 -8.17 -9.74 5.84
N ILE A 31 -7.47 -8.87 5.12
CA ILE A 31 -6.35 -8.06 5.66
C ILE A 31 -6.93 -7.03 6.65
N THR A 32 -7.92 -6.27 6.19
CA THR A 32 -8.59 -5.23 6.98
C THR A 32 -9.23 -5.80 8.23
N THR A 33 -9.93 -6.92 8.14
CA THR A 33 -10.58 -7.57 9.29
C THR A 33 -9.57 -8.02 10.34
N ARG A 34 -8.47 -8.66 9.93
CA ARG A 34 -7.42 -9.08 10.85
C ARG A 34 -6.75 -7.88 11.52
N LEU A 35 -6.37 -6.87 10.73
CA LEU A 35 -5.75 -5.66 11.24
C LEU A 35 -6.66 -4.95 12.24
N ALA A 36 -7.94 -4.76 11.88
CA ALA A 36 -8.93 -4.15 12.75
C ALA A 36 -9.11 -4.93 14.07
N HIS A 37 -9.14 -6.26 14.01
CA HIS A 37 -9.26 -7.10 15.20
C HIS A 37 -8.07 -6.94 16.16
N TYR A 38 -6.83 -6.96 15.63
CA TYR A 38 -5.64 -6.77 16.46
C TYR A 38 -5.58 -5.36 17.07
N LEU A 39 -5.86 -4.34 16.29
CA LEU A 39 -5.87 -2.96 16.76
C LEU A 39 -6.96 -2.73 17.80
N TRP A 40 -8.16 -3.28 17.56
CA TRP A 40 -9.28 -3.13 18.48
C TRP A 40 -8.99 -3.79 19.82
N ASN A 41 -8.42 -4.99 19.83
CA ASN A 41 -7.98 -5.65 21.05
C ASN A 41 -6.92 -4.82 21.79
N GLY A 42 -5.97 -4.21 21.06
CA GLY A 42 -4.99 -3.29 21.62
C GLY A 42 -5.64 -2.06 22.27
N PHE A 43 -6.62 -1.45 21.60
CA PHE A 43 -7.36 -0.30 22.15
C PHE A 43 -8.18 -0.67 23.38
N LEU A 44 -8.80 -1.85 23.42
CA LEU A 44 -9.53 -2.33 24.59
C LEU A 44 -8.61 -2.55 25.80
N LEU A 45 -7.40 -3.08 25.57
CA LEU A 45 -6.39 -3.23 26.62
C LEU A 45 -5.95 -1.87 27.18
N LEU A 46 -5.79 -0.86 26.32
CA LEU A 46 -5.40 0.50 26.72
C LEU A 46 -6.53 1.28 27.37
N ALA A 47 -7.78 1.03 26.97
CA ALA A 47 -8.96 1.71 27.51
C ALA A 47 -9.26 1.32 28.96
N GLY A 48 -8.70 0.19 29.44
CA GLY A 48 -8.93 -0.33 30.78
C GLY A 48 -10.38 -0.82 31.00
N ARG A 49 -10.64 -1.28 32.23
CA ARG A 49 -11.91 -1.92 32.63
C ARG A 49 -13.12 -0.95 32.65
N ASP A 50 -12.88 0.35 32.69
CA ASP A 50 -13.93 1.39 32.80
C ASP A 50 -14.35 2.02 31.45
N GLY A 51 -13.79 1.55 30.35
CA GLY A 51 -14.20 1.84 28.97
C GLY A 51 -14.60 3.29 28.70
N ASN A 52 -13.64 4.24 28.73
CA ASN A 52 -13.95 5.63 28.45
C ASN A 52 -14.56 5.79 27.04
N LYS A 53 -15.89 6.04 26.98
CA LYS A 53 -16.64 6.12 25.71
C LYS A 53 -16.06 7.15 24.73
N LYS A 54 -15.52 8.27 25.25
CA LYS A 54 -14.86 9.29 24.42
C LYS A 54 -13.57 8.75 23.78
N PHE A 55 -12.79 7.98 24.53
CA PHE A 55 -11.57 7.35 24.02
C PHE A 55 -11.88 6.33 22.91
N LEU A 56 -12.86 5.45 23.11
CA LEU A 56 -13.25 4.47 22.09
C LEU A 56 -13.78 5.13 20.82
N SER A 57 -14.50 6.27 20.92
CA SER A 57 -14.93 7.02 19.73
C SER A 57 -13.75 7.53 18.91
N HIS A 58 -12.68 8.00 19.55
CA HIS A 58 -11.47 8.43 18.83
C HIS A 58 -10.69 7.24 18.22
N CYS A 59 -10.72 6.07 18.86
CA CYS A 59 -10.09 4.86 18.34
C CYS A 59 -10.65 4.45 16.97
N GLY A 60 -11.93 4.71 16.68
CA GLY A 60 -12.54 4.44 15.38
C GLY A 60 -11.88 5.24 14.26
N TYR A 61 -11.65 6.53 14.43
CA TYR A 61 -10.96 7.37 13.44
C TYR A 61 -9.51 6.96 13.23
N ILE A 62 -8.81 6.63 14.32
CA ILE A 62 -7.42 6.15 14.28
C ILE A 62 -7.36 4.83 13.51
N LEU A 63 -8.29 3.91 13.78
CA LEU A 63 -8.38 2.62 13.09
C LEU A 63 -8.56 2.79 11.58
N LEU A 64 -9.47 3.67 11.15
CA LEU A 64 -9.67 3.99 9.74
C LEU A 64 -8.39 4.57 9.12
N GLY A 65 -7.71 5.49 9.80
CA GLY A 65 -6.45 6.06 9.34
C GLY A 65 -5.37 5.00 9.16
N ILE A 66 -5.23 4.08 10.12
CA ILE A 66 -4.24 2.98 10.04
C ILE A 66 -4.57 2.03 8.87
N ILE A 67 -5.86 1.70 8.64
CA ILE A 67 -6.28 0.88 7.51
C ILE A 67 -5.89 1.54 6.19
N LEU A 68 -6.18 2.83 6.02
CA LEU A 68 -5.84 3.58 4.81
C LEU A 68 -4.32 3.59 4.57
N ILE A 69 -3.54 3.90 5.60
CA ILE A 69 -2.07 3.90 5.51
C ILE A 69 -1.56 2.50 5.15
N THR A 70 -2.13 1.45 5.74
CA THR A 70 -1.76 0.07 5.43
C THR A 70 -2.00 -0.26 3.97
N TRP A 71 -3.14 0.10 3.40
CA TRP A 71 -3.42 -0.11 1.98
C TRP A 71 -2.42 0.63 1.08
N VAL A 72 -2.14 1.90 1.38
CA VAL A 72 -1.16 2.70 0.61
C VAL A 72 0.22 2.07 0.67
N VAL A 73 0.69 1.67 1.84
CA VAL A 73 2.00 1.02 2.02
C VAL A 73 2.09 -0.32 1.29
N LEU A 74 1.04 -1.14 1.35
CA LEU A 74 0.99 -2.42 0.66
C LEU A 74 0.94 -2.24 -0.88
N LEU A 75 0.18 -1.27 -1.39
CA LEU A 75 0.15 -0.93 -2.82
C LEU A 75 1.52 -0.42 -3.28
N TRP A 76 2.14 0.47 -2.50
CA TRP A 76 3.50 0.95 -2.78
C TRP A 76 4.53 -0.18 -2.78
N GLY A 77 4.49 -1.05 -1.79
CA GLY A 77 5.37 -2.20 -1.70
C GLY A 77 5.19 -3.18 -2.86
N SER A 78 3.94 -3.50 -3.22
CA SER A 78 3.64 -4.40 -4.34
C SER A 78 4.12 -3.84 -5.68
N PHE A 79 3.88 -2.56 -5.94
CA PHE A 79 4.33 -1.89 -7.15
C PHE A 79 5.87 -1.79 -7.19
N SER A 80 6.51 -1.47 -6.08
CA SER A 80 7.97 -1.47 -5.96
C SER A 80 8.58 -2.85 -6.27
N LEU A 81 7.98 -3.94 -5.77
CA LEU A 81 8.41 -5.31 -6.07
C LEU A 81 8.31 -5.63 -7.56
N MET A 82 7.25 -5.18 -8.24
CA MET A 82 7.11 -5.34 -9.69
C MET A 82 8.25 -4.62 -10.42
N LEU A 83 8.55 -3.38 -10.05
CA LEU A 83 9.63 -2.59 -10.67
C LEU A 83 11.02 -3.17 -10.41
N LEU A 84 11.24 -3.78 -9.25
CA LEU A 84 12.51 -4.44 -8.93
C LEU A 84 12.75 -5.73 -9.72
N SER A 85 11.71 -6.32 -10.31
CA SER A 85 11.82 -7.55 -11.08
C SER A 85 12.58 -7.39 -12.39
N VAL A 86 12.66 -6.18 -12.93
CA VAL A 86 13.34 -5.85 -14.19
C VAL A 86 14.32 -4.71 -13.97
N THR A 87 15.54 -4.87 -14.46
CA THR A 87 16.61 -3.87 -14.27
C THR A 87 16.25 -2.54 -14.93
N ASP A 88 15.74 -2.57 -16.15
CA ASP A 88 15.45 -1.39 -16.96
C ASP A 88 13.97 -0.95 -16.88
N SER A 89 13.25 -1.36 -15.84
CA SER A 89 11.85 -0.97 -15.63
C SER A 89 11.67 0.54 -15.48
N VAL A 90 12.64 1.19 -14.86
CA VAL A 90 12.67 2.64 -14.60
C VAL A 90 14.04 3.18 -15.02
N VAL A 91 14.05 4.28 -15.74
CA VAL A 91 15.26 4.98 -16.18
C VAL A 91 15.17 6.46 -15.79
N ASN A 92 16.32 7.07 -15.61
CA ASN A 92 16.39 8.52 -15.41
C ASN A 92 15.99 9.24 -16.71
N ALA A 93 15.13 10.25 -16.61
CA ALA A 93 14.57 10.94 -17.76
C ALA A 93 15.64 11.64 -18.63
N GLN A 94 16.71 12.15 -17.99
CA GLN A 94 17.77 12.91 -18.67
C GLN A 94 18.91 12.01 -19.16
N THR A 95 19.44 11.14 -18.28
CA THR A 95 20.64 10.33 -18.60
C THR A 95 20.30 9.00 -19.29
N LYS A 96 19.04 8.59 -19.27
CA LYS A 96 18.58 7.29 -19.79
C LYS A 96 19.23 6.07 -19.13
N LEU A 97 19.95 6.27 -18.02
CA LEU A 97 20.55 5.17 -17.26
C LEU A 97 19.49 4.48 -16.39
N PRO A 98 19.61 3.15 -16.18
CA PRO A 98 18.74 2.40 -15.29
C PRO A 98 18.71 3.00 -13.87
N ALA A 99 17.54 3.09 -13.28
CA ALA A 99 17.39 3.58 -11.93
C ALA A 99 17.90 2.57 -10.90
N ASP A 100 18.58 3.07 -9.87
CA ASP A 100 18.96 2.28 -8.71
C ASP A 100 17.73 1.85 -7.90
N ILE A 101 17.92 0.89 -6.98
CA ILE A 101 16.85 0.34 -6.14
C ILE A 101 16.09 1.45 -5.42
N TRP A 102 16.78 2.39 -4.78
CA TRP A 102 16.16 3.51 -4.08
C TRP A 102 15.35 4.42 -5.00
N ASN A 103 15.84 4.66 -6.19
CA ASN A 103 15.15 5.46 -7.20
C ASN A 103 13.89 4.76 -7.73
N LYS A 104 13.86 3.42 -7.78
CA LYS A 104 12.65 2.66 -8.11
C LYS A 104 11.60 2.75 -7.01
N PHE A 105 11.98 2.70 -5.74
CA PHE A 105 11.07 2.94 -4.61
C PHE A 105 10.51 4.37 -4.64
N TYR A 106 11.36 5.34 -4.92
CA TYR A 106 10.95 6.73 -5.09
C TYR A 106 9.97 6.88 -6.25
N PHE A 107 10.28 6.32 -7.43
CA PHE A 107 9.40 6.30 -8.59
C PHE A 107 8.04 5.68 -8.28
N ALA A 108 8.01 4.53 -7.61
CA ALA A 108 6.78 3.89 -7.18
C ALA A 108 5.96 4.80 -6.24
N GLY A 109 6.61 5.48 -5.31
CA GLY A 109 5.96 6.37 -4.34
C GLY A 109 5.29 7.56 -4.99
N PHE A 110 5.98 8.29 -5.86
CA PHE A 110 5.39 9.46 -6.48
C PHE A 110 4.32 9.11 -7.53
N ASN A 111 4.40 7.93 -8.18
CA ASN A 111 3.33 7.48 -9.07
C ASN A 111 2.04 7.17 -8.30
N ILE A 112 2.12 6.44 -7.18
CA ILE A 112 0.94 6.15 -6.34
C ILE A 112 0.36 7.43 -5.76
N ALA A 113 1.22 8.39 -5.37
CA ALA A 113 0.80 9.69 -4.90
C ALA A 113 0.35 10.65 -6.03
N THR A 114 0.37 10.20 -7.29
CA THR A 114 -0.01 10.98 -8.50
C THR A 114 0.76 12.29 -8.67
N LEU A 115 1.99 12.38 -8.13
CA LEU A 115 2.78 13.61 -8.17
C LEU A 115 3.41 13.88 -9.55
N GLY A 116 3.75 12.84 -10.32
CA GLY A 116 4.23 12.95 -11.69
C GLY A 116 5.45 13.85 -11.87
N LEU A 117 6.48 13.72 -11.01
CA LEU A 117 7.64 14.63 -10.98
C LEU A 117 8.49 14.60 -12.25
N GLY A 118 8.45 13.51 -13.03
CA GLY A 118 9.12 13.43 -14.34
C GLY A 118 10.62 13.18 -14.32
N ASP A 119 11.27 13.09 -13.14
CA ASP A 119 12.71 12.84 -13.00
C ASP A 119 13.09 11.43 -13.44
N TYR A 120 12.18 10.50 -13.25
CA TYR A 120 12.28 9.11 -13.66
C TYR A 120 11.09 8.75 -14.54
N VAL A 121 11.34 7.92 -15.56
CA VAL A 121 10.33 7.49 -16.52
C VAL A 121 10.40 5.98 -16.71
N PRO A 122 9.31 5.33 -17.16
CA PRO A 122 9.35 3.92 -17.53
C PRO A 122 10.39 3.66 -18.61
N GLY A 123 11.24 2.64 -18.40
CA GLY A 123 12.29 2.29 -19.35
C GLY A 123 11.78 1.72 -20.67
N ASN A 124 10.65 1.01 -20.64
CA ASN A 124 10.00 0.41 -21.80
C ASN A 124 8.50 0.71 -21.82
N ASP A 125 7.88 0.57 -22.99
CA ASP A 125 6.44 0.83 -23.19
C ASP A 125 5.53 -0.06 -22.32
N TRP A 126 6.00 -1.24 -21.95
CA TRP A 126 5.28 -2.17 -21.05
C TRP A 126 5.07 -1.64 -19.64
N TRP A 127 5.80 -0.62 -19.21
CA TRP A 127 5.72 -0.02 -17.88
C TRP A 127 5.06 1.36 -17.88
N LYS A 128 4.51 1.77 -19.02
CA LYS A 128 3.70 3.00 -19.15
C LYS A 128 2.25 2.68 -18.79
N PHE A 129 1.95 2.69 -17.49
CA PHE A 129 0.58 2.55 -16.98
C PHE A 129 0.06 3.89 -16.48
#